data_b5dc1c7bc987ec1e9a9802fe3fffb481
#
_entry.id   b5dc1c7bc987ec1e9a9802fe3fffb481
#
_cell.length_a   1.000
_cell.length_b   1.000
_cell.length_c   1.000
_cell.angle_alpha   90.00
_cell.angle_beta   90.00
_cell.angle_gamma   90.00
#
_symmetry.space_group_name_H-M   'P 1'
#
loop_
_entity.id
_entity.type
_entity.pdbx_description
1 polymer ?
#
loop_
_entity_poly.entity_id
_entity_poly.type
_entity_poly.pdbx_seq_one_letter_code
_entity_poly.pdbx_strand_id
1 'polypeptide(L)' 'MLQIESGVPAPKYHVREKYPFYDMRVGDSFVVLDPRVVKNARSAAWMFSRRHPGVRFATRKEGRGCRIWRVT' A
#
# COMPACT_ATOMS: atom_id res chain seq x y z
N MET A 1 -11.98 16.29 -22.08
CA MET A 1 -12.69 16.87 -20.92
C MET A 1 -13.03 15.80 -19.92
N LEU A 2 -12.76 16.04 -18.65
CA LEU A 2 -13.07 15.07 -17.61
C LEU A 2 -14.56 15.11 -17.28
N GLN A 3 -15.15 13.94 -17.15
CA GLN A 3 -16.54 13.82 -16.76
C GLN A 3 -16.64 13.73 -15.24
N ILE A 4 -17.69 14.34 -14.71
CA ILE A 4 -18.02 14.20 -13.30
C ILE A 4 -18.88 12.95 -13.15
N GLU A 5 -18.43 12.04 -12.30
CA GLU A 5 -19.17 10.82 -11.99
C GLU A 5 -19.71 10.90 -10.57
N SER A 6 -20.96 10.53 -10.40
CA SER A 6 -21.56 10.46 -9.08
C SER A 6 -21.74 9.00 -8.67
N GLY A 7 -21.73 8.76 -7.36
CA GLY A 7 -21.87 7.42 -6.83
C GLY A 7 -20.58 6.62 -6.75
N VAL A 8 -19.47 7.16 -7.23
CA VAL A 8 -18.17 6.52 -7.10
C VAL A 8 -17.59 6.90 -5.74
N PRO A 9 -17.28 5.94 -4.87
CA PRO A 9 -16.70 6.26 -3.57
C PRO A 9 -15.37 6.99 -3.71
N ALA A 10 -15.17 8.01 -2.88
CA ALA A 10 -13.88 8.68 -2.85
C ALA A 10 -12.83 7.74 -2.26
N PRO A 11 -11.57 7.84 -2.72
CA PRO A 11 -10.50 7.05 -2.12
C PRO A 11 -10.31 7.45 -0.67
N LYS A 12 -9.99 6.47 0.17
CA LYS A 12 -9.75 6.69 1.59
C LYS A 12 -8.37 7.25 1.88
N TYR A 13 -7.52 7.29 0.89
CA TYR A 13 -6.16 7.80 1.00
C TYR A 13 -5.98 8.91 -0.01
N HIS A 14 -4.95 9.72 0.21
CA HIS A 14 -4.63 10.80 -0.72
C HIS A 14 -4.19 10.26 -2.07
N VAL A 15 -4.57 10.97 -3.14
CA VAL A 15 -4.18 10.59 -4.49
C VAL A 15 -2.66 10.56 -4.70
N ARG A 16 -1.90 11.22 -3.83
CA ARG A 16 -0.44 11.21 -3.89
C ARG A 16 0.17 9.93 -3.35
N GLU A 17 -0.58 9.15 -2.61
CA GLU A 17 -0.06 7.92 -2.06
C GLU A 17 0.03 6.87 -3.15
N LYS A 18 1.19 6.26 -3.24
CA LYS A 18 1.47 5.25 -4.26
C LYS A 18 0.99 3.87 -3.85
N TYR A 19 0.73 3.67 -2.56
CA TYR A 19 0.45 2.36 -2.01
C TYR A 19 -0.83 2.41 -1.20
N PRO A 20 -1.63 1.32 -1.19
CA PRO A 20 -2.96 1.34 -0.59
C PRO A 20 -2.97 1.04 0.90
N PHE A 21 -2.04 1.57 1.66
CA PHE A 21 -1.91 1.22 3.08
C PHE A 21 -3.15 1.55 3.90
N TYR A 22 -3.79 2.68 3.64
CA TYR A 22 -4.99 3.07 4.39
C TYR A 22 -6.18 2.17 4.12
N ASP A 23 -6.24 1.58 2.94
CA ASP A 23 -7.35 0.72 2.55
C ASP A 23 -7.15 -0.74 2.94
N MET A 24 -5.98 -1.09 3.40
CA MET A 24 -5.65 -2.47 3.73
C MET A 24 -6.22 -2.85 5.10
N ARG A 25 -6.87 -3.99 5.13
CA ARG A 25 -7.29 -4.65 6.37
C ARG A 25 -6.25 -5.67 6.75
N VAL A 26 -6.27 -6.10 8.01
CA VAL A 26 -5.41 -7.18 8.47
C VAL A 26 -5.64 -8.40 7.58
N GLY A 27 -4.55 -8.96 7.05
CA GLY A 27 -4.60 -10.08 6.13
C GLY A 27 -4.55 -9.69 4.66
N ASP A 28 -4.81 -8.44 4.33
CA ASP A 28 -4.71 -7.97 2.95
C ASP A 28 -3.26 -7.85 2.53
N SER A 29 -3.04 -7.93 1.22
CA SER A 29 -1.70 -7.79 0.65
C SER A 29 -1.77 -7.14 -0.72
N PHE A 30 -0.63 -6.65 -1.18
CA PHE A 30 -0.46 -6.23 -2.57
C PHE A 30 0.95 -6.57 -3.04
N VAL A 31 1.11 -6.64 -4.35
CA VAL A 31 2.37 -7.02 -4.97
C VAL A 31 3.00 -5.81 -5.63
N VAL A 32 4.28 -5.64 -5.42
CA VAL A 32 5.12 -4.69 -6.14
C VAL A 32 5.94 -5.50 -7.13
N LEU A 33 5.65 -5.37 -8.42
CA LEU A 33 6.27 -6.20 -9.44
C LEU A 33 7.62 -5.67 -9.92
N ASP A 34 7.81 -4.36 -9.89
CA ASP A 34 9.04 -3.74 -10.37
C ASP A 34 10.11 -3.79 -9.28
N PRO A 35 11.22 -4.53 -9.50
CA PRO A 35 12.26 -4.64 -8.49
C PRO A 35 12.90 -3.30 -8.14
N ARG A 36 12.83 -2.32 -9.02
CA ARG A 36 13.40 -1.00 -8.77
C ARG A 36 12.64 -0.22 -7.71
N VAL A 37 11.38 -0.56 -7.48
CA VAL A 37 10.56 0.14 -6.49
C VAL A 37 10.33 -0.66 -5.21
N VAL A 38 10.85 -1.88 -5.13
CA VAL A 38 10.68 -2.73 -3.94
C VAL A 38 11.22 -2.04 -2.70
N LYS A 39 12.41 -1.47 -2.78
CA LYS A 39 13.02 -0.77 -1.65
C LYS A 39 12.14 0.39 -1.19
N ASN A 40 11.62 1.16 -2.13
CA ASN A 40 10.75 2.30 -1.82
C ASN A 40 9.44 1.84 -1.18
N ALA A 41 8.85 0.77 -1.69
CA ALA A 41 7.61 0.23 -1.14
C ALA A 41 7.80 -0.26 0.29
N ARG A 42 8.90 -0.95 0.57
CA ARG A 42 9.21 -1.43 1.91
C ARG A 42 9.45 -0.28 2.87
N SER A 43 10.19 0.75 2.42
CA SER A 43 10.41 1.95 3.23
C SER A 43 9.11 2.68 3.52
N ALA A 44 8.21 2.75 2.53
CA ALA A 44 6.91 3.39 2.71
C ALA A 44 6.05 2.64 3.74
N ALA A 45 6.08 1.30 3.71
CA ALA A 45 5.36 0.49 4.69
C ALA A 45 5.90 0.73 6.10
N TRP A 46 7.22 0.78 6.23
CA TRP A 46 7.85 1.04 7.52
C TRP A 46 7.48 2.42 8.06
N MET A 47 7.52 3.45 7.21
CA MET A 47 7.14 4.80 7.59
C MET A 47 5.67 4.88 8.00
N PHE A 48 4.81 4.19 7.27
CA PHE A 48 3.39 4.13 7.62
C PHE A 48 3.20 3.52 9.00
N SER A 49 3.90 2.42 9.30
CA SER A 49 3.82 1.77 10.60
C SER A 49 4.26 2.70 11.73
N ARG A 50 5.26 3.53 11.48
CA ARG A 50 5.71 4.49 12.49
C ARG A 50 4.67 5.56 12.77
N ARG A 51 3.94 5.99 11.75
CA ARG A 51 2.90 7.02 11.90
C ARG A 51 1.60 6.47 12.48
N HIS A 52 1.40 5.17 12.37
CA HIS A 52 0.17 4.51 12.81
C HIS A 52 0.50 3.37 13.76
N PRO A 53 0.69 3.68 15.06
CA PRO A 53 1.01 2.65 16.04
C PRO A 53 -0.02 1.52 16.04
N GLY A 54 0.47 0.29 16.10
CA GLY A 54 -0.39 -0.88 16.03
C GLY A 54 -0.54 -1.46 14.63
N VAL A 55 -0.13 -0.74 13.59
CA VAL A 55 -0.14 -1.24 12.23
C VAL A 55 1.24 -1.77 11.87
N ARG A 56 1.30 -3.02 11.45
CA ARG A 56 2.55 -3.65 11.03
C ARG A 56 2.37 -4.38 9.72
N PHE A 57 3.45 -4.42 8.95
CA PHE A 57 3.49 -5.07 7.66
C PHE A 57 4.58 -6.14 7.65
N ALA A 58 4.34 -7.19 6.89
CA ALA A 58 5.34 -8.19 6.57
C ALA A 58 5.58 -8.14 5.07
N THR A 59 6.81 -8.42 4.66
CA THR A 59 7.17 -8.43 3.25
C THR A 59 7.87 -9.73 2.91
N ARG A 60 7.66 -10.19 1.68
CA ARG A 60 8.34 -11.38 1.17
C ARG A 60 8.62 -11.18 -0.31
N LYS A 61 9.78 -11.64 -0.74
CA LYS A 61 10.13 -11.63 -2.15
C LYS A 61 9.15 -12.51 -2.92
N GLU A 62 8.66 -12.00 -4.04
CA GLU A 62 7.76 -12.73 -4.91
C GLU A 62 8.15 -12.40 -6.35
N GLY A 63 8.66 -13.39 -7.08
CA GLY A 63 9.21 -13.17 -8.40
C GLY A 63 10.35 -12.16 -8.36
N ARG A 64 10.25 -11.12 -9.18
CA ARG A 64 11.23 -10.02 -9.19
C ARG A 64 10.91 -8.91 -8.21
N GLY A 65 9.72 -8.94 -7.64
CA GLY A 65 9.26 -7.91 -6.73
C GLY A 65 9.07 -8.44 -5.33
N CYS A 66 8.10 -7.89 -4.64
CA CYS A 66 7.74 -8.36 -3.30
C CYS A 66 6.25 -8.21 -3.07
N ARG A 67 5.76 -8.96 -2.10
CA ARG A 67 4.41 -8.81 -1.60
C ARG A 67 4.47 -8.23 -0.20
N ILE A 68 3.58 -7.32 0.08
CA ILE A 68 3.48 -6.65 1.37
C ILE A 68 2.12 -6.96 1.98
N TRP A 69 2.10 -7.52 3.18
CA TRP A 69 0.89 -7.85 3.93
C TRP A 69 0.74 -6.92 5.11
N ARG A 70 -0.49 -6.57 5.43
CA ARG A 70 -0.79 -5.99 6.72
C ARG A 70 -1.07 -7.12 7.71
N VAL A 71 -0.27 -7.22 8.75
CA VAL A 71 -0.36 -8.32 9.72
C VAL A 71 -1.00 -7.94 11.05
N THR A 72 -1.02 -6.64 11.38
CA THR A 72 -1.78 -6.18 12.55
C THR A 72 -2.44 -4.86 12.31
#